data_433ede2d3fe7265415d9d083934a701b
#
_entry.id   433ede2d3fe7265415d9d083934a701b
#
_cell.length_a   1.000
_cell.length_b   1.000
_cell.length_c   1.000
_cell.angle_alpha   90.00
_cell.angle_beta   90.00
_cell.angle_gamma   90.00
#
_symmetry.space_group_name_H-M   'P 1'
#
loop_
_entity.id
_entity.type
_entity.pdbx_description
1 polymer ?
#
loop_
_entity_poly.entity_id
_entity_poly.type
_entity_poly.pdbx_seq_one_letter_code
_entity_poly.pdbx_strand_id
1 'polypeptide(L)'
;MKTPRLVLTAMLVSAMGISASAQNWGCTDEVRETVLEDVSVYQSSMKYFKETKDVRYLEEAYPHWKIVVEKCPKQSKNLYINGDKIINGLLAKTTDEAKREEYINALMAMHDKRIEAYPNDKAEILAKKAKDIDLLKKDAGLKESYDIYTEAINLGGEKLDAFYIYQYFMVTVKYVRAGFAEPTLVVDNYDIASDLLEKEVQECYKDTVNPDTVRANQIRESIGNVEAVFSPYATCDQLVEIYKQKFEATPDNVELLKKITNIMMKKGCIEDQLFFDATEKLYSLEPSPVTALRMGLMSTSKKKYSDAVKYLNDAVKGLTEKKDIYKAYIALGNANSGMGSMGAARNAYNDAARTDPSKGEPYLCIAQLYMKFHSVASGDGINGRSAYWAAADVAAKAKNIDSTPEIVAAANRIIGQCAAAFPKKADAFMVDLIDGHSFTVPGIGVVTTVRTK
;
A
#
# COMPACT_ATOMS: atom_id res chain seq x y z
N MET A 1 64.80 -41.58 -57.08
CA MET A 1 63.62 -41.74 -56.31
C MET A 1 63.90 -41.10 -54.92
N LYS A 2 63.39 -39.89 -54.67
CA LYS A 2 63.68 -39.08 -53.46
C LYS A 2 62.47 -39.07 -52.59
N THR A 3 62.62 -39.54 -51.34
CA THR A 3 61.62 -39.47 -50.27
C THR A 3 61.56 -38.05 -49.68
N PRO A 4 60.38 -37.45 -49.47
CA PRO A 4 60.29 -36.17 -48.74
C PRO A 4 60.23 -36.41 -47.27
N ARG A 5 61.06 -35.65 -46.53
CA ARG A 5 61.06 -35.54 -45.08
C ARG A 5 59.83 -34.75 -44.62
N LEU A 6 59.06 -35.33 -43.75
CA LEU A 6 58.00 -34.59 -42.96
C LEU A 6 58.71 -33.73 -41.94
N VAL A 7 58.48 -32.40 -42.00
CA VAL A 7 58.87 -31.44 -40.99
C VAL A 7 57.67 -31.30 -40.00
N LEU A 8 57.87 -31.80 -38.80
CA LEU A 8 56.91 -31.60 -37.71
C LEU A 8 57.09 -30.16 -37.15
N THR A 9 56.17 -29.29 -37.52
CA THR A 9 56.09 -27.95 -36.90
C THR A 9 55.32 -28.07 -35.56
N ALA A 10 56.07 -27.99 -34.45
CA ALA A 10 55.47 -27.87 -33.14
C ALA A 10 54.84 -26.48 -32.99
N MET A 11 53.49 -26.41 -32.98
CA MET A 11 52.76 -25.23 -32.57
C MET A 11 52.84 -25.13 -31.01
N LEU A 12 53.59 -24.17 -30.54
CA LEU A 12 53.46 -23.68 -29.16
C LEU A 12 52.11 -23.01 -29.03
N VAL A 13 51.15 -23.70 -28.41
CA VAL A 13 49.93 -23.09 -27.91
C VAL A 13 50.34 -22.34 -26.64
N SER A 14 50.51 -21.01 -26.77
CA SER A 14 50.59 -20.13 -25.63
C SER A 14 49.25 -20.20 -24.90
N ALA A 15 49.23 -20.89 -23.77
CA ALA A 15 48.16 -20.85 -22.81
C ALA A 15 48.05 -19.40 -22.26
N MET A 16 47.29 -18.55 -22.92
CA MET A 16 46.72 -17.36 -22.27
C MET A 16 45.83 -17.87 -21.14
N GLY A 17 46.35 -17.81 -19.91
CA GLY A 17 45.58 -18.02 -18.71
C GLY A 17 44.48 -16.97 -18.62
N ILE A 18 43.31 -17.29 -19.14
CA ILE A 18 42.09 -16.67 -18.72
C ILE A 18 41.89 -17.21 -17.29
N SER A 19 42.30 -16.43 -16.29
CA SER A 19 41.84 -16.61 -14.91
C SER A 19 40.36 -16.34 -14.92
N ALA A 20 39.55 -17.33 -15.28
CA ALA A 20 38.17 -17.40 -14.88
C ALA A 20 38.23 -17.33 -13.37
N SER A 21 37.74 -16.24 -12.77
CA SER A 21 37.59 -16.14 -11.32
C SER A 21 36.78 -17.38 -10.91
N ALA A 22 37.46 -18.34 -10.28
CA ALA A 22 36.85 -19.58 -9.85
C ALA A 22 35.65 -19.20 -8.96
N GLN A 23 34.44 -19.49 -9.43
CA GLN A 23 33.23 -19.18 -8.72
C GLN A 23 33.33 -19.82 -7.35
N ASN A 24 33.30 -19.02 -6.26
CA ASN A 24 33.41 -19.52 -4.90
C ASN A 24 32.15 -20.29 -4.53
N TRP A 25 32.21 -21.62 -4.55
CA TRP A 25 31.13 -22.52 -4.20
C TRP A 25 30.88 -22.63 -2.69
N GLY A 26 31.70 -21.94 -1.86
CA GLY A 26 31.63 -22.06 -0.41
C GLY A 26 32.25 -23.34 0.13
N CYS A 27 33.08 -24.00 -0.68
CA CYS A 27 33.85 -25.21 -0.35
C CYS A 27 35.23 -25.14 -1.01
N THR A 28 36.18 -26.00 -0.58
CA THR A 28 37.51 -26.13 -1.20
C THR A 28 37.41 -26.76 -2.57
N ASP A 29 38.44 -26.59 -3.42
CA ASP A 29 38.48 -27.20 -4.74
C ASP A 29 38.42 -28.73 -4.66
N GLU A 30 39.07 -29.33 -3.68
CA GLU A 30 39.04 -30.76 -3.44
C GLU A 30 37.61 -31.27 -3.13
N VAL A 31 36.87 -30.58 -2.27
CA VAL A 31 35.47 -30.90 -1.97
C VAL A 31 34.59 -30.67 -3.21
N ARG A 32 34.83 -29.58 -3.94
CA ARG A 32 34.09 -29.28 -5.17
C ARG A 32 34.18 -30.42 -6.20
N GLU A 33 35.38 -30.99 -6.41
CA GLU A 33 35.55 -32.12 -7.32
C GLU A 33 34.71 -33.34 -6.90
N THR A 34 34.56 -33.61 -5.60
CA THR A 34 33.76 -34.73 -5.08
C THR A 34 32.25 -34.57 -5.32
N VAL A 35 31.75 -33.37 -5.56
CA VAL A 35 30.30 -33.11 -5.74
C VAL A 35 29.90 -32.82 -7.19
N LEU A 36 30.85 -32.86 -8.17
CA LEU A 36 30.55 -32.56 -9.56
C LEU A 36 29.54 -33.54 -10.16
N GLU A 37 29.63 -34.82 -9.83
CA GLU A 37 28.69 -35.83 -10.25
C GLU A 37 27.28 -35.53 -9.66
N ASP A 38 27.20 -35.25 -8.38
CA ASP A 38 25.93 -34.91 -7.73
C ASP A 38 25.27 -33.66 -8.35
N VAL A 39 26.06 -32.63 -8.66
CA VAL A 39 25.57 -31.44 -9.39
C VAL A 39 25.01 -31.86 -10.77
N SER A 40 25.70 -32.69 -11.52
CA SER A 40 25.27 -33.16 -12.86
C SER A 40 23.95 -33.94 -12.76
N VAL A 41 23.86 -34.88 -11.80
CA VAL A 41 22.70 -35.75 -11.64
C VAL A 41 21.47 -34.92 -11.24
N TYR A 42 21.55 -34.12 -10.16
CA TYR A 42 20.36 -33.37 -9.72
C TYR A 42 19.90 -32.35 -10.78
N GLN A 43 20.81 -31.71 -11.49
CA GLN A 43 20.44 -30.75 -12.55
C GLN A 43 19.79 -31.47 -13.76
N SER A 44 20.30 -32.63 -14.16
CA SER A 44 19.72 -33.43 -15.23
C SER A 44 18.30 -33.89 -14.84
N SER A 45 18.15 -34.43 -13.65
CA SER A 45 16.83 -34.88 -13.12
C SER A 45 15.85 -33.71 -13.02
N MET A 46 16.28 -32.51 -12.59
CA MET A 46 15.46 -31.30 -12.58
C MET A 46 15.04 -30.86 -14.00
N LYS A 47 15.90 -31.02 -14.98
CA LYS A 47 15.58 -30.77 -16.40
C LYS A 47 14.47 -31.72 -16.87
N TYR A 48 14.65 -33.02 -16.65
CA TYR A 48 13.64 -34.02 -17.02
C TYR A 48 12.32 -33.81 -16.28
N PHE A 49 12.36 -33.47 -15.00
CA PHE A 49 11.15 -33.11 -14.27
C PHE A 49 10.43 -31.90 -14.89
N LYS A 50 11.17 -30.86 -15.31
CA LYS A 50 10.57 -29.70 -15.97
C LYS A 50 9.83 -30.08 -17.26
N GLU A 51 10.37 -31.03 -18.01
CA GLU A 51 9.82 -31.49 -19.31
C GLU A 51 8.63 -32.45 -19.10
N THR A 52 8.77 -33.41 -18.19
CA THR A 52 7.83 -34.54 -18.06
C THR A 52 6.81 -34.39 -16.91
N LYS A 53 7.12 -33.56 -15.91
CA LYS A 53 6.38 -33.47 -14.62
C LYS A 53 6.34 -34.77 -13.83
N ASP A 54 7.19 -35.74 -14.16
CA ASP A 54 7.27 -37.02 -13.44
C ASP A 54 8.07 -36.86 -12.15
N VAL A 55 7.40 -37.11 -11.04
CA VAL A 55 7.93 -36.98 -9.67
C VAL A 55 9.14 -37.86 -9.40
N ARG A 56 9.29 -38.98 -10.09
CA ARG A 56 10.46 -39.88 -9.97
C ARG A 56 11.79 -39.15 -10.17
N TYR A 57 11.80 -38.12 -11.03
CA TYR A 57 13.00 -37.30 -11.21
C TYR A 57 13.29 -36.40 -10.00
N LEU A 58 12.29 -36.04 -9.20
CA LEU A 58 12.54 -35.35 -7.93
C LEU A 58 13.08 -36.29 -6.86
N GLU A 59 12.61 -37.53 -6.82
CA GLU A 59 13.14 -38.57 -5.92
C GLU A 59 14.61 -38.87 -6.23
N GLU A 60 14.97 -38.91 -7.51
CA GLU A 60 16.37 -39.04 -7.97
C GLU A 60 17.20 -37.81 -7.64
N ALA A 61 16.67 -36.61 -7.87
CA ALA A 61 17.38 -35.36 -7.63
C ALA A 61 17.68 -35.10 -6.14
N TYR A 62 16.78 -35.49 -5.24
CA TYR A 62 16.82 -35.11 -3.82
C TYR A 62 18.11 -35.51 -3.10
N PRO A 63 18.60 -36.78 -3.12
CA PRO A 63 19.81 -37.17 -2.42
C PRO A 63 21.06 -36.44 -2.94
N HIS A 64 21.17 -36.29 -4.26
CA HIS A 64 22.29 -35.60 -4.88
C HIS A 64 22.28 -34.10 -4.59
N TRP A 65 21.12 -33.46 -4.68
CA TRP A 65 20.93 -32.07 -4.31
C TRP A 65 21.31 -31.82 -2.84
N LYS A 66 20.92 -32.70 -1.93
CA LYS A 66 21.22 -32.62 -0.49
C LYS A 66 22.72 -32.64 -0.24
N ILE A 67 23.48 -33.50 -0.91
CA ILE A 67 24.94 -33.56 -0.82
C ILE A 67 25.55 -32.22 -1.25
N VAL A 68 25.09 -31.63 -2.35
CA VAL A 68 25.63 -30.37 -2.87
C VAL A 68 25.33 -29.20 -1.92
N VAL A 69 24.12 -29.10 -1.38
CA VAL A 69 23.75 -28.02 -0.46
C VAL A 69 24.51 -28.08 0.87
N GLU A 70 24.83 -29.29 1.31
CA GLU A 70 25.60 -29.50 2.54
C GLU A 70 27.09 -29.19 2.35
N LYS A 71 27.69 -29.64 1.26
CA LYS A 71 29.13 -29.56 1.02
C LYS A 71 29.57 -28.23 0.37
N CYS A 72 28.79 -27.74 -0.60
CA CYS A 72 29.13 -26.55 -1.39
C CYS A 72 27.96 -25.56 -1.46
N PRO A 73 27.56 -24.92 -0.34
CA PRO A 73 26.33 -24.13 -0.19
C PRO A 73 26.30 -22.86 -1.07
N LYS A 74 27.41 -22.39 -1.62
CA LYS A 74 27.48 -21.24 -2.52
C LYS A 74 27.61 -21.63 -3.99
N GLN A 75 27.34 -22.91 -4.34
CA GLN A 75 27.43 -23.38 -5.71
C GLN A 75 26.63 -22.48 -6.68
N SER A 76 25.39 -22.16 -6.34
CA SER A 76 24.60 -21.11 -7.00
C SER A 76 23.33 -20.80 -6.20
N LYS A 77 22.71 -19.63 -6.42
CA LYS A 77 21.36 -19.36 -5.87
C LYS A 77 20.31 -20.34 -6.43
N ASN A 78 20.50 -20.86 -7.64
CA ASN A 78 19.63 -21.86 -8.24
C ASN A 78 19.62 -23.18 -7.47
N LEU A 79 20.66 -23.51 -6.71
CA LEU A 79 20.70 -24.67 -5.82
C LEU A 79 19.50 -24.66 -4.85
N TYR A 80 19.21 -23.50 -4.27
CA TYR A 80 18.11 -23.29 -3.32
C TYR A 80 16.73 -23.18 -4.00
N ILE A 81 16.68 -22.58 -5.20
CA ILE A 81 15.44 -22.52 -6.00
C ILE A 81 15.03 -23.92 -6.45
N ASN A 82 16.00 -24.75 -6.83
CA ASN A 82 15.75 -26.13 -7.20
C ASN A 82 15.39 -26.98 -5.97
N GLY A 83 16.07 -26.79 -4.85
CA GLY A 83 15.75 -27.46 -3.58
C GLY A 83 14.32 -27.23 -3.12
N ASP A 84 13.85 -25.99 -3.21
CA ASP A 84 12.45 -25.63 -2.96
C ASP A 84 11.47 -26.44 -3.85
N LYS A 85 11.75 -26.52 -5.16
CA LYS A 85 10.93 -27.28 -6.10
C LYS A 85 10.97 -28.79 -5.85
N ILE A 86 12.17 -29.34 -5.54
CA ILE A 86 12.36 -30.75 -5.23
C ILE A 86 11.54 -31.10 -4.00
N ILE A 87 11.76 -30.39 -2.89
CA ILE A 87 11.16 -30.73 -1.61
C ILE A 87 9.63 -30.53 -1.65
N ASN A 88 9.14 -29.40 -2.16
CA ASN A 88 7.71 -29.17 -2.27
C ASN A 88 7.02 -30.14 -3.23
N GLY A 89 7.69 -30.55 -4.31
CA GLY A 89 7.18 -31.58 -5.22
C GLY A 89 7.06 -32.95 -4.59
N LEU A 90 8.02 -33.34 -3.74
CA LEU A 90 7.98 -34.57 -2.94
C LEU A 90 6.92 -34.51 -1.85
N LEU A 91 6.81 -33.39 -1.12
CA LEU A 91 5.77 -33.15 -0.11
C LEU A 91 4.36 -33.25 -0.68
N ALA A 92 4.15 -32.80 -1.92
CA ALA A 92 2.84 -32.85 -2.57
C ALA A 92 2.40 -34.28 -2.93
N LYS A 93 3.31 -35.25 -2.96
CA LYS A 93 3.05 -36.65 -3.37
C LYS A 93 3.19 -37.65 -2.25
N THR A 94 3.93 -37.34 -1.19
CA THR A 94 4.09 -38.29 -0.09
C THR A 94 2.86 -38.31 0.84
N THR A 95 2.44 -39.51 1.17
CA THR A 95 1.42 -39.79 2.19
C THR A 95 2.01 -40.39 3.47
N ASP A 96 3.31 -40.70 3.46
CA ASP A 96 4.06 -41.19 4.60
C ASP A 96 4.45 -40.04 5.53
N GLU A 97 3.94 -40.05 6.75
CA GLU A 97 4.15 -38.98 7.72
C GLU A 97 5.63 -38.85 8.13
N ALA A 98 6.39 -39.95 8.24
CA ALA A 98 7.81 -39.84 8.57
C ALA A 98 8.63 -39.19 7.46
N LYS A 99 8.36 -39.53 6.20
CA LYS A 99 8.97 -38.88 5.05
C LYS A 99 8.53 -37.43 4.92
N ARG A 100 7.26 -37.15 5.23
CA ARG A 100 6.74 -35.78 5.22
C ARG A 100 7.50 -34.90 6.22
N GLU A 101 7.71 -35.39 7.43
CA GLU A 101 8.47 -34.70 8.47
C GLU A 101 9.94 -34.53 8.06
N GLU A 102 10.57 -35.57 7.47
CA GLU A 102 11.92 -35.48 6.92
C GLU A 102 12.03 -34.33 5.90
N TYR A 103 11.10 -34.26 4.94
CA TYR A 103 11.12 -33.22 3.91
C TYR A 103 10.87 -31.82 4.47
N ILE A 104 9.97 -31.67 5.44
CA ILE A 104 9.75 -30.40 6.12
C ILE A 104 11.02 -29.94 6.83
N ASN A 105 11.69 -30.84 7.56
CA ASN A 105 12.93 -30.52 8.26
C ASN A 105 14.05 -30.17 7.26
N ALA A 106 14.15 -30.88 6.15
CA ALA A 106 15.11 -30.57 5.09
C ALA A 106 14.84 -29.19 4.44
N LEU A 107 13.58 -28.82 4.25
CA LEU A 107 13.20 -27.49 3.73
C LEU A 107 13.62 -26.37 4.70
N MET A 108 13.37 -26.55 5.99
CA MET A 108 13.77 -25.57 7.01
C MET A 108 15.28 -25.43 7.09
N ALA A 109 16.01 -26.55 7.12
CA ALA A 109 17.49 -26.54 7.09
C ALA A 109 18.05 -25.90 5.83
N MET A 110 17.41 -26.10 4.68
CA MET A 110 17.79 -25.45 3.42
C MET A 110 17.67 -23.92 3.52
N HIS A 111 16.61 -23.38 4.10
CA HIS A 111 16.46 -21.94 4.31
C HIS A 111 17.60 -21.40 5.21
N ASP A 112 17.92 -22.09 6.29
CA ASP A 112 19.01 -21.69 7.19
C ASP A 112 20.37 -21.67 6.47
N LYS A 113 20.66 -22.72 5.69
CA LYS A 113 21.87 -22.79 4.84
C LYS A 113 21.92 -21.65 3.82
N ARG A 114 20.79 -21.29 3.23
CA ARG A 114 20.73 -20.17 2.28
C ARG A 114 21.02 -18.83 2.97
N ILE A 115 20.53 -18.60 4.18
CA ILE A 115 20.84 -17.40 4.96
C ILE A 115 22.34 -17.32 5.26
N GLU A 116 22.95 -18.44 5.67
CA GLU A 116 24.40 -18.49 5.90
C GLU A 116 25.21 -18.21 4.63
N ALA A 117 24.80 -18.79 3.50
CA ALA A 117 25.49 -18.64 2.24
C ALA A 117 25.31 -17.25 1.60
N TYR A 118 24.14 -16.64 1.77
CA TYR A 118 23.74 -15.39 1.14
C TYR A 118 23.07 -14.44 2.18
N PRO A 119 23.84 -13.89 3.13
CA PRO A 119 23.30 -13.11 4.25
C PRO A 119 22.55 -11.83 3.81
N ASN A 120 22.85 -11.30 2.61
CA ASN A 120 22.14 -10.14 2.08
C ASN A 120 20.66 -10.45 1.71
N ASP A 121 20.31 -11.72 1.49
CA ASP A 121 18.97 -12.16 1.17
C ASP A 121 18.19 -12.57 2.45
N LYS A 122 18.76 -12.37 3.66
CA LYS A 122 18.26 -12.93 4.93
C LYS A 122 16.78 -12.62 5.16
N ALA A 123 16.38 -11.36 4.99
CA ALA A 123 14.99 -10.94 5.26
C ALA A 123 13.98 -11.68 4.37
N GLU A 124 14.26 -11.76 3.07
CA GLU A 124 13.39 -12.48 2.11
C GLU A 124 13.32 -13.97 2.43
N ILE A 125 14.45 -14.59 2.78
CA ILE A 125 14.50 -16.03 3.06
C ILE A 125 13.81 -16.36 4.40
N LEU A 126 13.93 -15.49 5.40
CA LEU A 126 13.14 -15.64 6.64
C LEU A 126 11.64 -15.55 6.36
N ALA A 127 11.18 -14.59 5.56
CA ALA A 127 9.77 -14.48 5.21
C ALA A 127 9.27 -15.73 4.46
N LYS A 128 10.09 -16.28 3.56
CA LYS A 128 9.81 -17.54 2.87
C LYS A 128 9.76 -18.72 3.83
N LYS A 129 10.72 -18.83 4.74
CA LYS A 129 10.75 -19.87 5.79
C LYS A 129 9.49 -19.81 6.66
N ALA A 130 9.11 -18.60 7.11
CA ALA A 130 7.91 -18.40 7.92
C ALA A 130 6.64 -18.84 7.20
N LYS A 131 6.50 -18.49 5.91
CA LYS A 131 5.39 -18.94 5.05
C LYS A 131 5.32 -20.46 4.96
N ASP A 132 6.45 -21.10 4.74
CA ASP A 132 6.50 -22.57 4.60
C ASP A 132 6.17 -23.26 5.93
N ILE A 133 6.57 -22.70 7.08
CA ILE A 133 6.17 -23.18 8.41
C ILE A 133 4.66 -23.05 8.61
N ASP A 134 4.05 -21.88 8.34
CA ASP A 134 2.61 -21.69 8.47
C ASP A 134 1.81 -22.67 7.61
N LEU A 135 2.28 -22.91 6.39
CA LEU A 135 1.61 -23.81 5.44
C LEU A 135 1.75 -25.29 5.84
N LEU A 136 2.95 -25.72 6.24
CA LEU A 136 3.30 -27.13 6.39
C LEU A 136 3.08 -27.65 7.81
N LYS A 137 3.38 -26.84 8.84
CA LYS A 137 3.19 -27.19 10.25
C LYS A 137 1.85 -26.71 10.83
N LYS A 138 1.13 -25.83 10.10
CA LYS A 138 -0.19 -25.28 10.49
C LYS A 138 -0.15 -24.73 11.93
N ASP A 139 -1.14 -25.07 12.75
CA ASP A 139 -1.28 -24.56 14.12
C ASP A 139 -0.04 -24.86 14.99
N ALA A 140 0.60 -26.02 14.79
CA ALA A 140 1.82 -26.39 15.52
C ALA A 140 3.01 -25.47 15.21
N GLY A 141 3.05 -24.90 14.01
CA GLY A 141 4.11 -23.96 13.58
C GLY A 141 3.75 -22.49 13.72
N LEU A 142 2.54 -22.15 14.18
CA LEU A 142 2.03 -20.79 14.12
C LEU A 142 2.89 -19.78 14.90
N LYS A 143 3.32 -20.14 16.12
CA LYS A 143 4.19 -19.28 16.93
C LYS A 143 5.55 -19.08 16.25
N GLU A 144 6.18 -20.16 15.79
CA GLU A 144 7.46 -20.11 15.08
C GLU A 144 7.37 -19.25 13.81
N SER A 145 6.30 -19.43 13.03
CA SER A 145 6.04 -18.64 11.84
C SER A 145 5.90 -17.15 12.15
N TYR A 146 5.12 -16.80 13.18
CA TYR A 146 4.93 -15.40 13.59
C TYR A 146 6.25 -14.75 14.02
N ASP A 147 7.05 -15.44 14.85
CA ASP A 147 8.33 -14.93 15.34
C ASP A 147 9.30 -14.68 14.17
N ILE A 148 9.39 -15.60 13.22
CA ILE A 148 10.27 -15.48 12.04
C ILE A 148 9.77 -14.39 11.08
N TYR A 149 8.47 -14.26 10.85
CA TYR A 149 7.92 -13.16 10.07
C TYR A 149 8.23 -11.80 10.70
N THR A 150 8.12 -11.70 12.02
CA THR A 150 8.45 -10.46 12.73
C THR A 150 9.92 -10.07 12.54
N GLU A 151 10.84 -11.05 12.59
CA GLU A 151 12.25 -10.80 12.28
C GLU A 151 12.43 -10.37 10.82
N ALA A 152 11.75 -11.02 9.88
CA ALA A 152 11.83 -10.70 8.47
C ALA A 152 11.36 -9.26 8.17
N ILE A 153 10.24 -8.85 8.74
CA ILE A 153 9.70 -7.48 8.62
C ILE A 153 10.66 -6.44 9.21
N ASN A 154 11.21 -6.71 10.40
CA ASN A 154 12.15 -5.80 11.05
C ASN A 154 13.46 -5.62 10.27
N LEU A 155 13.92 -6.66 9.58
CA LEU A 155 15.15 -6.61 8.78
C LEU A 155 14.92 -6.06 7.37
N GLY A 156 13.80 -6.42 6.74
CA GLY A 156 13.55 -6.14 5.33
C GLY A 156 12.76 -4.85 5.10
N GLY A 157 11.78 -4.55 5.95
CA GLY A 157 10.93 -3.37 5.83
C GLY A 157 10.37 -3.20 4.41
N GLU A 158 10.63 -2.03 3.81
CA GLU A 158 10.19 -1.65 2.46
C GLU A 158 10.80 -2.49 1.31
N LYS A 159 11.81 -3.32 1.60
CA LYS A 159 12.45 -4.18 0.60
C LYS A 159 11.80 -5.56 0.48
N LEU A 160 10.90 -5.89 1.41
CA LEU A 160 10.15 -7.14 1.33
C LEU A 160 9.02 -7.02 0.32
N ASP A 161 8.80 -8.10 -0.43
CA ASP A 161 7.67 -8.19 -1.37
C ASP A 161 6.34 -8.10 -0.62
N ALA A 162 5.37 -7.36 -1.20
CA ALA A 162 4.03 -7.16 -0.66
C ALA A 162 3.33 -8.45 -0.25
N PHE A 163 3.60 -9.55 -0.96
CA PHE A 163 3.06 -10.86 -0.61
C PHE A 163 3.47 -11.29 0.81
N TYR A 164 4.73 -11.11 1.20
CA TYR A 164 5.20 -11.50 2.53
C TYR A 164 4.69 -10.55 3.63
N ILE A 165 4.56 -9.25 3.31
CA ILE A 165 3.96 -8.26 4.22
C ILE A 165 2.49 -8.64 4.50
N TYR A 166 1.74 -8.98 3.46
CA TYR A 166 0.37 -9.49 3.58
C TYR A 166 0.32 -10.78 4.43
N GLN A 167 1.17 -11.75 4.16
CA GLN A 167 1.20 -13.01 4.91
C GLN A 167 1.56 -12.80 6.38
N TYR A 168 2.49 -11.91 6.69
CA TYR A 168 2.80 -11.52 8.07
C TYR A 168 1.55 -11.04 8.81
N PHE A 169 0.76 -10.15 8.20
CA PHE A 169 -0.47 -9.67 8.82
C PHE A 169 -1.49 -10.82 9.00
N MET A 170 -1.65 -11.69 8.03
CA MET A 170 -2.54 -12.84 8.14
C MET A 170 -2.14 -13.80 9.24
N VAL A 171 -0.84 -14.06 9.39
CA VAL A 171 -0.29 -14.88 10.49
C VAL A 171 -0.48 -14.18 11.84
N THR A 172 -0.32 -12.86 11.92
CA THR A 172 -0.64 -12.07 13.14
C THR A 172 -2.08 -12.32 13.59
N VAL A 173 -3.04 -12.24 12.68
CA VAL A 173 -4.46 -12.44 13.01
C VAL A 173 -4.72 -13.88 13.49
N LYS A 174 -4.12 -14.88 12.86
CA LYS A 174 -4.19 -16.27 13.31
C LYS A 174 -3.60 -16.42 14.72
N TYR A 175 -2.44 -15.80 14.97
CA TYR A 175 -1.71 -15.83 16.23
C TYR A 175 -2.55 -15.28 17.39
N VAL A 176 -3.22 -14.14 17.18
CA VAL A 176 -4.13 -13.55 18.17
C VAL A 176 -5.40 -14.41 18.36
N ARG A 177 -5.99 -14.92 17.27
CA ARG A 177 -7.16 -15.82 17.36
C ARG A 177 -6.87 -17.12 18.08
N ALA A 178 -5.64 -17.60 18.03
CA ALA A 178 -5.19 -18.77 18.78
C ALA A 178 -4.91 -18.47 20.27
N GLY A 179 -5.07 -17.21 20.71
CA GLY A 179 -4.88 -16.80 22.11
C GLY A 179 -3.43 -16.60 22.53
N PHE A 180 -2.50 -16.48 21.56
CA PHE A 180 -1.07 -16.24 21.87
C PHE A 180 -0.76 -14.76 22.18
N ALA A 181 -1.65 -13.85 21.85
CA ALA A 181 -1.50 -12.42 22.13
C ALA A 181 -2.86 -11.70 22.18
N GLU A 182 -2.84 -10.49 22.74
CA GLU A 182 -4.01 -9.63 22.84
C GLU A 182 -4.39 -9.03 21.48
N PRO A 183 -5.65 -8.63 21.26
CA PRO A 183 -6.14 -8.00 20.02
C PRO A 183 -5.36 -6.75 19.60
N THR A 184 -4.73 -6.06 20.55
CA THR A 184 -3.86 -4.90 20.29
C THR A 184 -2.76 -5.19 19.29
N LEU A 185 -2.26 -6.45 19.27
CA LEU A 185 -1.21 -6.87 18.34
C LEU A 185 -1.69 -6.82 16.88
N VAL A 186 -2.97 -7.11 16.62
CA VAL A 186 -3.53 -6.99 15.25
C VAL A 186 -3.52 -5.53 14.80
N VAL A 187 -3.86 -4.61 15.70
CA VAL A 187 -3.86 -3.17 15.41
C VAL A 187 -2.43 -2.67 15.17
N ASP A 188 -1.51 -3.11 16.03
CA ASP A 188 -0.09 -2.74 15.92
C ASP A 188 0.53 -3.20 14.60
N ASN A 189 0.27 -4.44 14.20
CA ASN A 189 0.84 -5.00 12.99
C ASN A 189 0.08 -4.57 11.72
N TYR A 190 -1.20 -4.18 11.84
CA TYR A 190 -1.91 -3.53 10.75
C TYR A 190 -1.25 -2.21 10.34
N ASP A 191 -0.88 -1.37 11.31
CA ASP A 191 -0.22 -0.09 11.04
C ASP A 191 1.08 -0.32 10.25
N ILE A 192 1.91 -1.27 10.70
CA ILE A 192 3.17 -1.65 10.02
C ILE A 192 2.88 -2.18 8.60
N ALA A 193 1.99 -3.15 8.47
CA ALA A 193 1.73 -3.79 7.18
C ALA A 193 1.11 -2.83 6.17
N SER A 194 0.14 -2.00 6.60
CA SER A 194 -0.50 -1.03 5.71
C SER A 194 0.47 0.05 5.23
N ASP A 195 1.36 0.54 6.09
CA ASP A 195 2.36 1.54 5.71
C ASP A 195 3.38 0.97 4.71
N LEU A 196 3.86 -0.25 4.93
CA LEU A 196 4.79 -0.91 4.01
C LEU A 196 4.14 -1.18 2.65
N LEU A 197 2.90 -1.66 2.61
CA LEU A 197 2.17 -1.91 1.38
C LEU A 197 1.87 -0.60 0.62
N GLU A 198 1.46 0.47 1.32
CA GLU A 198 1.24 1.78 0.70
C GLU A 198 2.52 2.34 0.07
N LYS A 199 3.68 2.21 0.74
CA LYS A 199 4.98 2.61 0.20
C LYS A 199 5.37 1.82 -1.05
N GLU A 200 5.11 0.51 -1.07
CA GLU A 200 5.39 -0.31 -2.24
C GLU A 200 4.50 0.08 -3.44
N VAL A 201 3.23 0.46 -3.20
CA VAL A 201 2.39 1.06 -4.25
C VAL A 201 3.01 2.35 -4.79
N GLN A 202 3.52 3.23 -3.91
CA GLN A 202 4.18 4.47 -4.35
C GLN A 202 5.43 4.18 -5.17
N GLU A 203 6.21 3.16 -4.79
CA GLU A 203 7.40 2.72 -5.54
C GLU A 203 7.04 2.34 -6.98
N CYS A 204 5.91 1.66 -7.20
CA CYS A 204 5.42 1.30 -8.54
C CYS A 204 5.17 2.52 -9.46
N TYR A 205 4.98 3.71 -8.89
CA TYR A 205 4.73 4.96 -9.62
C TYR A 205 5.93 5.91 -9.66
N LYS A 206 7.10 5.52 -9.15
CA LYS A 206 8.31 6.37 -9.23
C LYS A 206 8.76 6.62 -10.67
N ASP A 207 8.67 5.62 -11.53
CA ASP A 207 8.79 5.84 -12.96
C ASP A 207 7.47 6.43 -13.47
N THR A 208 7.47 7.75 -13.70
CA THR A 208 6.28 8.48 -14.16
C THR A 208 5.98 8.24 -15.64
N VAL A 209 6.92 7.72 -16.41
CA VAL A 209 6.77 7.43 -17.84
C VAL A 209 6.19 6.03 -18.06
N ASN A 210 6.69 5.04 -17.31
CA ASN A 210 6.26 3.64 -17.39
C ASN A 210 5.97 3.07 -16.01
N PRO A 211 4.90 3.52 -15.32
CA PRO A 211 4.57 3.01 -13.98
C PRO A 211 4.15 1.53 -14.06
N ASP A 212 4.58 0.74 -13.08
CA ASP A 212 4.14 -0.66 -12.93
C ASP A 212 2.71 -0.72 -12.33
N THR A 213 1.73 -0.40 -13.17
CA THR A 213 0.32 -0.36 -12.78
C THR A 213 -0.24 -1.76 -12.47
N VAL A 214 0.33 -2.82 -13.07
CA VAL A 214 -0.10 -4.20 -12.81
C VAL A 214 0.27 -4.60 -11.39
N ARG A 215 1.53 -4.39 -11.00
CA ARG A 215 2.00 -4.65 -9.64
C ARG A 215 1.24 -3.77 -8.62
N ALA A 216 1.10 -2.48 -8.91
CA ALA A 216 0.36 -1.58 -8.03
C ALA A 216 -1.08 -2.04 -7.76
N ASN A 217 -1.78 -2.59 -8.77
CA ASN A 217 -3.14 -3.12 -8.59
C ASN A 217 -3.15 -4.40 -7.75
N GLN A 218 -2.19 -5.30 -7.93
CA GLN A 218 -2.05 -6.50 -7.10
C GLN A 218 -1.79 -6.15 -5.63
N ILE A 219 -0.94 -5.14 -5.37
CA ILE A 219 -0.69 -4.66 -4.00
C ILE A 219 -1.94 -4.02 -3.40
N ARG A 220 -2.70 -3.24 -4.18
CA ARG A 220 -3.99 -2.66 -3.72
C ARG A 220 -5.03 -3.74 -3.37
N GLU A 221 -5.05 -4.85 -4.09
CA GLU A 221 -5.88 -6.00 -3.73
C GLU A 221 -5.46 -6.58 -2.37
N SER A 222 -4.15 -6.71 -2.14
CA SER A 222 -3.60 -7.14 -0.84
C SER A 222 -3.97 -6.16 0.28
N ILE A 223 -3.90 -4.85 0.04
CA ILE A 223 -4.37 -3.82 0.98
C ILE A 223 -5.86 -4.00 1.29
N GLY A 224 -6.70 -4.19 0.28
CA GLY A 224 -8.13 -4.44 0.47
C GLY A 224 -8.42 -5.68 1.33
N ASN A 225 -7.67 -6.75 1.13
CA ASN A 225 -7.78 -7.97 1.94
C ASN A 225 -7.32 -7.74 3.39
N VAL A 226 -6.22 -7.02 3.61
CA VAL A 226 -5.76 -6.60 4.95
C VAL A 226 -6.82 -5.77 5.65
N GLU A 227 -7.41 -4.78 4.97
CA GLU A 227 -8.50 -3.94 5.50
C GLU A 227 -9.73 -4.75 5.89
N ALA A 228 -10.15 -5.70 5.04
CA ALA A 228 -11.31 -6.54 5.31
C ALA A 228 -11.11 -7.40 6.56
N VAL A 229 -9.92 -7.99 6.72
CA VAL A 229 -9.57 -8.82 7.88
C VAL A 229 -9.38 -7.98 9.14
N PHE A 230 -8.85 -6.77 9.01
CA PHE A 230 -8.66 -5.83 10.12
C PHE A 230 -9.98 -5.19 10.60
N SER A 231 -10.96 -5.01 9.73
CA SER A 231 -12.20 -4.29 10.03
C SER A 231 -12.88 -4.69 11.37
N PRO A 232 -12.97 -5.99 11.75
CA PRO A 232 -13.53 -6.39 13.04
C PRO A 232 -12.75 -5.91 14.27
N TYR A 233 -11.50 -5.47 14.13
CA TYR A 233 -10.63 -4.98 15.20
C TYR A 233 -10.52 -3.45 15.23
N ALA A 234 -11.25 -2.75 14.36
CA ALA A 234 -10.97 -1.36 14.01
C ALA A 234 -12.19 -0.44 14.11
N THR A 235 -13.20 -0.77 14.88
CA THR A 235 -14.24 0.20 15.22
C THR A 235 -13.65 1.27 16.13
N CYS A 236 -14.19 2.49 16.08
CA CYS A 236 -13.70 3.58 16.93
C CYS A 236 -13.73 3.21 18.40
N ASP A 237 -14.82 2.57 18.86
CA ASP A 237 -14.96 2.12 20.26
C ASP A 237 -13.84 1.13 20.65
N GLN A 238 -13.52 0.17 19.78
CA GLN A 238 -12.45 -0.80 20.04
C GLN A 238 -11.06 -0.13 20.07
N LEU A 239 -10.79 0.80 19.14
CA LEU A 239 -9.53 1.54 19.15
C LEU A 239 -9.38 2.38 20.41
N VAL A 240 -10.46 3.01 20.86
CA VAL A 240 -10.48 3.76 22.13
C VAL A 240 -10.21 2.83 23.31
N GLU A 241 -10.89 1.69 23.40
CA GLU A 241 -10.68 0.71 24.48
C GLU A 241 -9.21 0.23 24.51
N ILE A 242 -8.62 -0.06 23.35
CA ILE A 242 -7.23 -0.53 23.22
C ILE A 242 -6.23 0.54 23.65
N TYR A 243 -6.42 1.78 23.23
CA TYR A 243 -5.38 2.80 23.37
C TYR A 243 -5.55 3.74 24.58
N LYS A 244 -6.76 3.89 25.12
CA LYS A 244 -7.02 4.82 26.22
C LYS A 244 -6.14 4.55 27.44
N GLN A 245 -6.07 3.31 27.90
CA GLN A 245 -5.24 2.94 29.05
C GLN A 245 -3.75 3.16 28.78
N LYS A 246 -3.28 2.86 27.56
CA LYS A 246 -1.89 3.09 27.17
C LYS A 246 -1.56 4.59 27.14
N PHE A 247 -2.48 5.41 26.61
CA PHE A 247 -2.34 6.86 26.57
C PHE A 247 -2.31 7.47 27.97
N GLU A 248 -3.23 7.06 28.86
CA GLU A 248 -3.29 7.54 30.25
C GLU A 248 -2.03 7.16 31.04
N ALA A 249 -1.46 5.97 30.78
CA ALA A 249 -0.23 5.51 31.44
C ALA A 249 1.03 6.24 30.97
N THR A 250 1.09 6.62 29.69
CA THR A 250 2.27 7.26 29.07
C THR A 250 1.88 8.38 28.11
N PRO A 251 1.29 9.48 28.61
CA PRO A 251 0.73 10.55 27.75
C PRO A 251 1.77 11.32 26.93
N ASP A 252 3.05 11.26 27.33
CA ASP A 252 4.16 11.93 26.65
C ASP A 252 4.96 11.00 25.70
N ASN A 253 4.50 9.77 25.50
CA ASN A 253 5.14 8.84 24.59
C ASN A 253 4.83 9.18 23.13
N VAL A 254 5.76 9.87 22.46
CA VAL A 254 5.60 10.38 21.09
C VAL A 254 5.27 9.26 20.10
N GLU A 255 5.89 8.10 20.21
CA GLU A 255 5.64 6.97 19.29
C GLU A 255 4.21 6.42 19.49
N LEU A 256 3.74 6.30 20.73
CA LEU A 256 2.36 5.91 21.01
C LEU A 256 1.38 6.96 20.49
N LEU A 257 1.66 8.25 20.68
CA LEU A 257 0.82 9.34 20.17
C LEU A 257 0.73 9.33 18.64
N LYS A 258 1.86 9.12 17.95
CA LYS A 258 1.91 8.95 16.48
C LYS A 258 1.01 7.78 16.06
N LYS A 259 1.13 6.65 16.74
CA LYS A 259 0.36 5.45 16.47
C LYS A 259 -1.15 5.67 16.63
N ILE A 260 -1.57 6.18 17.78
CA ILE A 260 -3.00 6.51 18.06
C ILE A 260 -3.55 7.43 16.97
N THR A 261 -2.87 8.54 16.72
CA THR A 261 -3.34 9.55 15.77
C THR A 261 -3.35 9.07 14.33
N ASN A 262 -2.39 8.21 13.93
CA ASN A 262 -2.36 7.60 12.60
C ASN A 262 -3.55 6.65 12.38
N ILE A 263 -3.72 5.69 13.29
CA ILE A 263 -4.74 4.65 13.10
C ILE A 263 -6.15 5.24 13.18
N MET A 264 -6.41 6.13 14.14
CA MET A 264 -7.72 6.77 14.30
C MET A 264 -8.04 7.66 13.09
N MET A 265 -7.05 8.35 12.52
CA MET A 265 -7.23 9.14 11.29
C MET A 265 -7.50 8.24 10.07
N LYS A 266 -6.78 7.13 9.91
CA LYS A 266 -7.01 6.15 8.83
C LYS A 266 -8.42 5.56 8.88
N LYS A 267 -8.95 5.34 10.10
CA LYS A 267 -10.27 4.74 10.34
C LYS A 267 -11.41 5.75 10.44
N GLY A 268 -11.13 7.04 10.30
CA GLY A 268 -12.15 8.10 10.37
C GLY A 268 -12.64 8.41 11.77
N CYS A 269 -11.97 7.93 12.82
CA CYS A 269 -12.30 8.17 14.22
C CYS A 269 -11.83 9.56 14.71
N ILE A 270 -11.97 10.56 13.87
CA ILE A 270 -11.45 11.93 14.13
C ILE A 270 -12.32 12.77 15.06
N GLU A 271 -13.52 12.28 15.40
CA GLU A 271 -14.43 12.96 16.33
C GLU A 271 -14.30 12.45 17.76
N ASP A 272 -13.50 11.40 17.97
CA ASP A 272 -13.30 10.83 19.29
C ASP A 272 -12.38 11.68 20.18
N GLN A 273 -12.66 11.67 21.50
CA GLN A 273 -11.90 12.46 22.48
C GLN A 273 -10.44 12.00 22.56
N LEU A 274 -10.18 10.69 22.48
CA LEU A 274 -8.81 10.16 22.50
C LEU A 274 -7.99 10.68 21.32
N PHE A 275 -8.59 10.77 20.12
CA PHE A 275 -7.91 11.36 18.96
C PHE A 275 -7.53 12.82 19.22
N PHE A 276 -8.43 13.57 19.85
CA PHE A 276 -8.18 14.98 20.17
C PHE A 276 -7.03 15.14 21.15
N ASP A 277 -7.09 14.43 22.26
CA ASP A 277 -6.11 14.53 23.34
C ASP A 277 -4.71 14.08 22.85
N ALA A 278 -4.66 12.98 22.12
CA ALA A 278 -3.43 12.47 21.54
C ALA A 278 -2.86 13.42 20.47
N THR A 279 -3.70 14.03 19.62
CA THR A 279 -3.26 14.96 18.57
C THR A 279 -2.76 16.28 19.18
N GLU A 280 -3.45 16.84 20.16
CA GLU A 280 -3.04 18.05 20.85
C GLU A 280 -1.70 17.84 21.57
N LYS A 281 -1.56 16.71 22.25
CA LYS A 281 -0.33 16.36 22.94
C LYS A 281 0.83 16.14 21.96
N LEU A 282 0.60 15.40 20.88
CA LEU A 282 1.61 15.18 19.84
C LEU A 282 2.06 16.51 19.19
N TYR A 283 1.12 17.40 18.88
CA TYR A 283 1.45 18.70 18.32
C TYR A 283 2.26 19.57 19.28
N SER A 284 1.98 19.50 20.59
CA SER A 284 2.74 20.23 21.59
C SER A 284 4.17 19.74 21.77
N LEU A 285 4.41 18.43 21.61
CA LEU A 285 5.71 17.79 21.75
C LEU A 285 6.54 17.81 20.46
N GLU A 286 5.90 17.61 19.33
CA GLU A 286 6.52 17.50 18.01
C GLU A 286 5.70 18.24 16.94
N PRO A 287 5.77 19.59 16.90
CA PRO A 287 5.11 20.36 15.85
C PRO A 287 5.67 20.00 14.48
N SER A 288 4.79 19.60 13.56
CA SER A 288 5.14 19.27 12.19
C SER A 288 3.99 19.56 11.22
N PRO A 289 4.21 19.65 9.90
CA PRO A 289 3.13 19.81 8.94
C PRO A 289 2.06 18.73 9.04
N VAL A 290 2.45 17.48 9.37
CA VAL A 290 1.53 16.36 9.55
C VAL A 290 0.69 16.53 10.83
N THR A 291 1.32 16.90 11.95
CA THR A 291 0.58 17.18 13.19
C THR A 291 -0.30 18.42 13.06
N ALA A 292 0.13 19.44 12.32
CA ALA A 292 -0.69 20.60 11.98
C ALA A 292 -1.92 20.19 11.13
N LEU A 293 -1.77 19.30 10.15
CA LEU A 293 -2.91 18.76 9.41
C LEU A 293 -3.94 18.11 10.35
N ARG A 294 -3.48 17.28 11.29
CA ARG A 294 -4.36 16.62 12.27
C ARG A 294 -5.09 17.63 13.17
N MET A 295 -4.36 18.65 13.67
CA MET A 295 -4.96 19.76 14.44
C MET A 295 -6.01 20.51 13.61
N GLY A 296 -5.75 20.73 12.34
CA GLY A 296 -6.67 21.37 11.42
C GLY A 296 -7.95 20.55 11.18
N LEU A 297 -7.80 19.25 10.94
CA LEU A 297 -8.94 18.33 10.79
C LEU A 297 -9.79 18.29 12.07
N MET A 298 -9.14 18.12 13.22
CA MET A 298 -9.78 18.15 14.53
C MET A 298 -10.55 19.46 14.79
N SER A 299 -9.91 20.60 14.53
CA SER A 299 -10.55 21.92 14.73
C SER A 299 -11.74 22.11 13.79
N THR A 300 -11.68 21.55 12.57
CA THR A 300 -12.80 21.58 11.63
C THR A 300 -13.99 20.75 12.13
N SER A 301 -13.77 19.56 12.66
CA SER A 301 -14.83 18.70 13.22
C SER A 301 -15.48 19.34 14.46
N LYS A 302 -14.69 19.99 15.31
CA LYS A 302 -15.17 20.77 16.47
C LYS A 302 -15.78 22.13 16.08
N LYS A 303 -15.89 22.45 14.79
CA LYS A 303 -16.39 23.74 14.26
C LYS A 303 -15.60 24.97 14.75
N LYS A 304 -14.35 24.74 15.20
CA LYS A 304 -13.39 25.82 15.52
C LYS A 304 -12.68 26.26 14.24
N TYR A 305 -13.46 26.82 13.31
CA TYR A 305 -13.01 27.07 11.93
C TYR A 305 -11.81 28.00 11.81
N SER A 306 -11.71 29.03 12.68
CA SER A 306 -10.58 29.95 12.70
C SER A 306 -9.26 29.23 13.02
N ASP A 307 -9.28 28.35 14.03
CA ASP A 307 -8.12 27.55 14.43
C ASP A 307 -7.76 26.55 13.30
N ALA A 308 -8.81 25.93 12.74
CA ALA A 308 -8.64 25.00 11.61
C ALA A 308 -7.92 25.66 10.43
N VAL A 309 -8.35 26.86 10.01
CA VAL A 309 -7.72 27.60 8.91
C VAL A 309 -6.26 27.90 9.23
N LYS A 310 -5.92 28.29 10.46
CA LYS A 310 -4.53 28.54 10.87
C LYS A 310 -3.69 27.26 10.73
N TYR A 311 -4.08 26.17 11.35
CA TYR A 311 -3.34 24.92 11.33
C TYR A 311 -3.22 24.33 9.91
N LEU A 312 -4.30 24.38 9.11
CA LEU A 312 -4.30 23.85 7.75
C LEU A 312 -3.41 24.67 6.80
N ASN A 313 -3.37 26.00 6.96
CA ASN A 313 -2.43 26.83 6.23
C ASN A 313 -0.97 26.53 6.58
N ASP A 314 -0.67 26.22 7.84
CA ASP A 314 0.67 25.79 8.23
C ASP A 314 1.00 24.40 7.69
N ALA A 315 0.04 23.49 7.69
CA ALA A 315 0.18 22.16 7.12
C ALA A 315 0.53 22.18 5.63
N VAL A 316 -0.23 22.92 4.80
CA VAL A 316 -0.03 22.93 3.33
C VAL A 316 1.31 23.53 2.90
N LYS A 317 1.98 24.33 3.75
CA LYS A 317 3.30 24.90 3.45
C LYS A 317 4.43 23.87 3.52
N GLY A 318 4.27 22.83 4.33
CA GLY A 318 5.34 21.88 4.63
C GLY A 318 5.02 20.42 4.32
N LEU A 319 3.78 20.08 3.93
CA LEU A 319 3.44 18.74 3.49
C LEU A 319 4.07 18.40 2.15
N THR A 320 4.57 17.19 2.02
CA THR A 320 5.19 16.68 0.79
C THR A 320 4.34 15.61 0.10
N GLU A 321 3.58 14.85 0.88
CA GLU A 321 2.74 13.77 0.37
C GLU A 321 1.48 14.32 -0.31
N LYS A 322 1.31 13.99 -1.59
CA LYS A 322 0.17 14.43 -2.43
C LYS A 322 -1.19 14.15 -1.78
N LYS A 323 -1.35 12.97 -1.15
CA LYS A 323 -2.56 12.56 -0.46
C LYS A 323 -2.90 13.47 0.73
N ASP A 324 -1.88 13.87 1.50
CA ASP A 324 -2.08 14.73 2.67
C ASP A 324 -2.29 16.19 2.27
N ILE A 325 -1.60 16.67 1.24
CA ILE A 325 -1.83 18.00 0.64
C ILE A 325 -3.28 18.11 0.15
N TYR A 326 -3.76 17.08 -0.55
CA TYR A 326 -5.14 17.01 -1.01
C TYR A 326 -6.14 17.11 0.16
N LYS A 327 -5.95 16.27 1.20
CA LYS A 327 -6.79 16.28 2.40
C LYS A 327 -6.77 17.64 3.10
N ALA A 328 -5.59 18.24 3.21
CA ALA A 328 -5.43 19.56 3.82
C ALA A 328 -6.23 20.63 3.07
N TYR A 329 -6.19 20.65 1.74
CA TYR A 329 -6.96 21.60 0.95
C TYR A 329 -8.47 21.37 1.00
N ILE A 330 -8.94 20.14 1.02
CA ILE A 330 -10.37 19.83 1.23
C ILE A 330 -10.81 20.34 2.61
N ALA A 331 -10.05 20.05 3.66
CA ALA A 331 -10.36 20.51 5.02
C ALA A 331 -10.31 22.04 5.14
N LEU A 332 -9.33 22.68 4.50
CA LEU A 332 -9.22 24.14 4.45
C LEU A 332 -10.43 24.78 3.74
N GLY A 333 -10.88 24.17 2.65
CA GLY A 333 -12.12 24.55 1.98
C GLY A 333 -13.33 24.44 2.88
N ASN A 334 -13.46 23.32 3.60
CA ASN A 334 -14.55 23.09 4.54
C ASN A 334 -14.54 24.11 5.70
N ALA A 335 -13.38 24.38 6.29
CA ALA A 335 -13.22 25.35 7.36
C ALA A 335 -13.59 26.78 6.89
N ASN A 336 -13.09 27.20 5.73
CA ASN A 336 -13.44 28.51 5.15
C ASN A 336 -14.95 28.59 4.80
N SER A 337 -15.55 27.51 4.29
CA SER A 337 -16.99 27.45 4.06
C SER A 337 -17.80 27.56 5.35
N GLY A 338 -17.31 26.96 6.44
CA GLY A 338 -17.90 27.07 7.77
C GLY A 338 -17.84 28.49 8.34
N MET A 339 -16.79 29.25 8.01
CA MET A 339 -16.64 30.67 8.37
C MET A 339 -17.45 31.62 7.47
N GLY A 340 -18.07 31.12 6.40
CA GLY A 340 -18.71 31.97 5.38
C GLY A 340 -17.72 32.65 4.40
N SER A 341 -16.45 32.30 4.44
CA SER A 341 -15.39 32.83 3.55
C SER A 341 -15.41 32.13 2.19
N MET A 342 -16.46 32.39 1.39
CA MET A 342 -16.78 31.63 0.16
C MET A 342 -15.66 31.67 -0.88
N GLY A 343 -15.00 32.82 -1.07
CA GLY A 343 -13.87 32.96 -1.99
C GLY A 343 -12.67 32.10 -1.59
N ALA A 344 -12.30 32.11 -0.31
CA ALA A 344 -11.21 31.32 0.23
C ALA A 344 -11.55 29.79 0.17
N ALA A 345 -12.79 29.42 0.47
CA ALA A 345 -13.25 28.04 0.35
C ALA A 345 -13.14 27.53 -1.09
N ARG A 346 -13.61 28.29 -2.07
CA ARG A 346 -13.50 27.94 -3.51
C ARG A 346 -12.05 27.79 -3.95
N ASN A 347 -11.17 28.69 -3.52
CA ASN A 347 -9.76 28.61 -3.84
C ASN A 347 -9.12 27.33 -3.29
N ALA A 348 -9.39 27.00 -2.02
CA ALA A 348 -8.87 25.79 -1.41
C ALA A 348 -9.37 24.51 -2.13
N TYR A 349 -10.64 24.43 -2.51
CA TYR A 349 -11.15 23.30 -3.29
C TYR A 349 -10.53 23.23 -4.69
N ASN A 350 -10.26 24.36 -5.33
CA ASN A 350 -9.53 24.37 -6.60
C ASN A 350 -8.08 23.90 -6.44
N ASP A 351 -7.42 24.24 -5.30
CA ASP A 351 -6.09 23.73 -4.98
C ASP A 351 -6.09 22.21 -4.75
N ALA A 352 -7.13 21.68 -4.08
CA ALA A 352 -7.34 20.24 -3.98
C ALA A 352 -7.49 19.59 -5.36
N ALA A 353 -8.31 20.16 -6.25
CA ALA A 353 -8.49 19.68 -7.62
C ALA A 353 -7.20 19.75 -8.46
N ARG A 354 -6.34 20.74 -8.24
CA ARG A 354 -5.00 20.81 -8.87
C ARG A 354 -4.05 19.77 -8.31
N THR A 355 -4.15 19.49 -7.00
CA THR A 355 -3.34 18.45 -6.33
C THR A 355 -3.67 17.07 -6.87
N ASP A 356 -4.95 16.75 -7.05
CA ASP A 356 -5.39 15.49 -7.67
C ASP A 356 -6.50 15.73 -8.70
N PRO A 357 -6.15 15.92 -9.99
CA PRO A 357 -7.12 16.21 -11.05
C PRO A 357 -8.10 15.06 -11.37
N SER A 358 -7.84 13.85 -10.88
CA SER A 358 -8.71 12.69 -11.08
C SER A 358 -9.91 12.64 -10.13
N LYS A 359 -9.94 13.51 -9.11
CA LYS A 359 -10.96 13.52 -8.07
C LYS A 359 -12.12 14.45 -8.39
N GLY A 360 -13.34 13.91 -8.31
CA GLY A 360 -14.59 14.67 -8.46
C GLY A 360 -15.01 15.42 -7.18
N GLU A 361 -14.55 14.98 -6.01
CA GLU A 361 -14.94 15.53 -4.70
C GLU A 361 -14.78 17.06 -4.59
N PRO A 362 -13.66 17.71 -4.99
CA PRO A 362 -13.52 19.15 -4.89
C PRO A 362 -14.60 19.92 -5.64
N TYR A 363 -15.02 19.39 -6.78
CA TYR A 363 -16.09 20.01 -7.59
C TYR A 363 -17.46 19.83 -6.94
N LEU A 364 -17.72 18.71 -6.26
CA LEU A 364 -18.94 18.54 -5.45
C LEU A 364 -18.98 19.56 -4.29
N CYS A 365 -17.84 19.78 -3.63
CA CYS A 365 -17.72 20.78 -2.57
C CYS A 365 -17.97 22.20 -3.10
N ILE A 366 -17.43 22.55 -4.29
CA ILE A 366 -17.71 23.83 -4.94
C ILE A 366 -19.20 23.97 -5.32
N ALA A 367 -19.81 22.91 -5.83
CA ALA A 367 -21.24 22.92 -6.16
C ALA A 367 -22.09 23.18 -4.90
N GLN A 368 -21.80 22.50 -3.79
CA GLN A 368 -22.46 22.73 -2.52
C GLN A 368 -22.23 24.14 -1.99
N LEU A 369 -21.02 24.67 -2.18
CA LEU A 369 -20.68 26.06 -1.81
C LEU A 369 -21.56 27.06 -2.58
N TYR A 370 -21.73 26.88 -3.90
CA TYR A 370 -22.62 27.74 -4.70
C TYR A 370 -24.08 27.63 -4.30
N MET A 371 -24.57 26.44 -3.93
CA MET A 371 -25.92 26.29 -3.39
C MET A 371 -26.13 27.04 -2.08
N LYS A 372 -25.12 27.10 -1.20
CA LYS A 372 -25.18 27.92 0.01
C LYS A 372 -25.13 29.41 -0.28
N PHE A 373 -24.45 29.81 -1.34
CA PHE A 373 -24.25 31.20 -1.70
C PHE A 373 -25.54 31.87 -2.19
N HIS A 374 -26.52 31.14 -2.72
CA HIS A 374 -27.79 31.69 -3.22
C HIS A 374 -28.50 32.57 -2.18
N SER A 375 -28.43 32.23 -0.90
CA SER A 375 -29.10 32.93 0.18
C SER A 375 -28.40 34.23 0.62
N VAL A 376 -27.12 34.38 0.25
CA VAL A 376 -26.26 35.49 0.73
C VAL A 376 -26.13 36.59 -0.33
N ALA A 377 -26.19 36.21 -1.63
CA ALA A 377 -25.74 37.11 -2.70
C ALA A 377 -26.82 38.05 -3.25
N SER A 378 -28.12 37.76 -3.17
CA SER A 378 -29.09 38.54 -3.94
C SER A 378 -30.57 38.40 -3.52
N GLY A 379 -30.88 37.88 -2.34
CA GLY A 379 -32.26 37.69 -1.92
C GLY A 379 -33.02 36.60 -2.70
N ASP A 380 -34.33 36.51 -2.53
CA ASP A 380 -35.19 35.48 -3.12
C ASP A 380 -35.48 35.69 -4.65
N GLY A 381 -34.83 36.65 -5.29
CA GLY A 381 -35.00 36.93 -6.70
C GLY A 381 -34.36 35.90 -7.62
N ILE A 382 -34.63 36.03 -8.92
CA ILE A 382 -34.08 35.15 -9.97
C ILE A 382 -32.54 35.19 -9.99
N ASN A 383 -31.93 36.34 -9.70
CA ASN A 383 -30.48 36.48 -9.60
C ASN A 383 -29.90 35.60 -8.49
N GLY A 384 -30.57 35.43 -7.36
CA GLY A 384 -30.16 34.48 -6.29
C GLY A 384 -30.22 33.03 -6.77
N ARG A 385 -31.20 32.68 -7.57
CA ARG A 385 -31.35 31.32 -8.12
C ARG A 385 -30.32 30.98 -9.19
N SER A 386 -29.62 31.96 -9.78
CA SER A 386 -28.58 31.73 -10.77
C SER A 386 -27.38 30.94 -10.21
N ALA A 387 -27.14 30.99 -8.91
CA ALA A 387 -26.13 30.18 -8.24
C ALA A 387 -26.39 28.66 -8.39
N TYR A 388 -27.67 28.23 -8.49
CA TYR A 388 -28.02 26.83 -8.72
C TYR A 388 -27.66 26.36 -10.13
N TRP A 389 -27.68 27.26 -11.16
CA TRP A 389 -27.20 26.90 -12.49
C TRP A 389 -25.71 26.59 -12.46
N ALA A 390 -24.90 27.46 -11.85
CA ALA A 390 -23.46 27.23 -11.69
C ALA A 390 -23.16 25.99 -10.83
N ALA A 391 -23.93 25.75 -9.78
CA ALA A 391 -23.78 24.53 -8.95
C ALA A 391 -24.05 23.27 -9.76
N ALA A 392 -25.09 23.24 -10.60
CA ALA A 392 -25.40 22.10 -11.45
C ALA A 392 -24.28 21.84 -12.49
N ASP A 393 -23.70 22.90 -13.07
CA ASP A 393 -22.57 22.76 -14.01
C ASP A 393 -21.35 22.15 -13.36
N VAL A 394 -21.01 22.61 -12.16
CA VAL A 394 -19.84 22.10 -11.42
C VAL A 394 -20.07 20.67 -10.94
N ALA A 395 -21.30 20.32 -10.52
CA ALA A 395 -21.63 18.95 -10.17
C ALA A 395 -21.58 18.01 -11.39
N ALA A 396 -22.03 18.48 -12.57
CA ALA A 396 -21.88 17.71 -13.82
C ALA A 396 -20.40 17.50 -14.17
N LYS A 397 -19.55 18.52 -13.97
CA LYS A 397 -18.10 18.39 -14.14
C LYS A 397 -17.50 17.34 -13.21
N ALA A 398 -17.94 17.27 -11.94
CA ALA A 398 -17.45 16.29 -10.96
C ALA A 398 -17.59 14.86 -11.46
N LYS A 399 -18.81 14.47 -11.92
CA LYS A 399 -19.08 13.11 -12.42
C LYS A 399 -18.43 12.77 -13.77
N ASN A 400 -18.07 13.79 -14.55
CA ASN A 400 -17.35 13.60 -15.82
C ASN A 400 -15.86 13.34 -15.59
N ILE A 401 -15.31 13.85 -14.48
CA ILE A 401 -13.91 13.65 -14.09
C ILE A 401 -13.75 12.34 -13.32
N ASP A 402 -14.67 12.06 -12.39
CA ASP A 402 -14.62 10.93 -11.48
C ASP A 402 -15.92 10.14 -11.61
N SER A 403 -15.82 9.00 -12.31
CA SER A 403 -16.96 8.12 -12.62
C SER A 403 -17.24 7.10 -11.52
N THR A 404 -16.64 7.23 -10.33
CA THR A 404 -16.96 6.34 -9.21
C THR A 404 -18.44 6.45 -8.83
N PRO A 405 -19.08 5.33 -8.46
CA PRO A 405 -20.52 5.32 -8.17
C PRO A 405 -20.94 6.35 -7.13
N GLU A 406 -20.12 6.59 -6.12
CA GLU A 406 -20.35 7.53 -5.03
C GLU A 406 -20.38 8.98 -5.53
N ILE A 407 -19.41 9.37 -6.35
CA ILE A 407 -19.30 10.72 -6.93
C ILE A 407 -20.47 10.95 -7.92
N VAL A 408 -20.76 9.97 -8.77
CA VAL A 408 -21.86 10.06 -9.74
C VAL A 408 -23.19 10.22 -9.00
N ALA A 409 -23.45 9.42 -7.96
CA ALA A 409 -24.67 9.51 -7.16
C ALA A 409 -24.78 10.88 -6.45
N ALA A 410 -23.70 11.37 -5.83
CA ALA A 410 -23.67 12.68 -5.19
C ALA A 410 -23.89 13.82 -6.18
N ALA A 411 -23.24 13.78 -7.34
CA ALA A 411 -23.42 14.78 -8.39
C ALA A 411 -24.85 14.81 -8.90
N ASN A 412 -25.46 13.65 -9.20
CA ASN A 412 -26.83 13.57 -9.67
C ASN A 412 -27.83 14.09 -8.62
N ARG A 413 -27.61 13.85 -7.33
CA ARG A 413 -28.41 14.41 -6.24
C ARG A 413 -28.34 15.95 -6.23
N ILE A 414 -27.12 16.52 -6.31
CA ILE A 414 -26.94 17.99 -6.37
C ILE A 414 -27.63 18.57 -7.59
N ILE A 415 -27.45 17.97 -8.79
CA ILE A 415 -28.09 18.43 -10.02
C ILE A 415 -29.62 18.40 -9.89
N GLY A 416 -30.19 17.35 -9.30
CA GLY A 416 -31.64 17.25 -9.05
C GLY A 416 -32.16 18.34 -8.10
N GLN A 417 -31.43 18.61 -7.02
CA GLN A 417 -31.74 19.69 -6.08
C GLN A 417 -31.67 21.06 -6.76
N CYS A 418 -30.64 21.31 -7.58
CA CYS A 418 -30.51 22.54 -8.32
C CYS A 418 -31.65 22.73 -9.34
N ALA A 419 -32.01 21.67 -10.10
CA ALA A 419 -33.08 21.71 -11.06
C ALA A 419 -34.44 22.06 -10.43
N ALA A 420 -34.71 21.54 -9.23
CA ALA A 420 -35.93 21.89 -8.47
C ALA A 420 -35.99 23.38 -8.09
N ALA A 421 -34.85 24.06 -7.96
CA ALA A 421 -34.74 25.47 -7.64
C ALA A 421 -34.73 26.40 -8.88
N PHE A 422 -34.66 25.88 -10.09
CA PHE A 422 -34.67 26.69 -11.32
C PHE A 422 -35.96 27.53 -11.43
N PRO A 423 -35.90 28.74 -11.99
CA PRO A 423 -37.08 29.57 -12.20
C PRO A 423 -38.03 28.92 -13.22
N LYS A 424 -39.31 29.24 -13.13
CA LYS A 424 -40.25 28.90 -14.20
C LYS A 424 -39.93 29.73 -15.45
N LYS A 425 -40.20 29.19 -16.61
CA LYS A 425 -39.96 29.86 -17.89
C LYS A 425 -40.65 31.25 -17.97
N ALA A 426 -41.85 31.37 -17.45
CA ALA A 426 -42.58 32.64 -17.38
C ALA A 426 -41.88 33.68 -16.51
N ASP A 427 -41.35 33.25 -15.31
CA ASP A 427 -40.66 34.14 -14.40
C ASP A 427 -39.33 34.63 -14.96
N ALA A 428 -38.61 33.77 -15.68
CA ALA A 428 -37.36 34.12 -16.35
C ALA A 428 -37.63 35.12 -17.50
N PHE A 429 -38.67 34.92 -18.28
CA PHE A 429 -39.04 35.81 -19.37
C PHE A 429 -39.37 37.22 -18.88
N MET A 430 -40.01 37.39 -17.74
CA MET A 430 -40.32 38.67 -17.13
C MET A 430 -39.14 39.55 -16.78
N VAL A 431 -37.92 38.99 -16.74
CA VAL A 431 -36.67 39.67 -16.47
C VAL A 431 -35.64 39.50 -17.60
N ASP A 432 -36.12 39.30 -18.79
CA ASP A 432 -35.33 39.16 -20.02
C ASP A 432 -34.28 38.05 -20.03
N LEU A 433 -34.50 36.97 -19.21
CA LEU A 433 -33.66 35.81 -19.19
C LEU A 433 -34.20 34.71 -20.14
N ILE A 434 -33.41 34.41 -21.15
CA ILE A 434 -33.77 33.44 -22.20
C ILE A 434 -33.04 32.12 -21.89
N ASP A 435 -33.80 31.04 -21.84
CA ASP A 435 -33.27 29.69 -21.61
C ASP A 435 -32.18 29.34 -22.64
N GLY A 436 -31.06 28.79 -22.18
CA GLY A 436 -29.91 28.49 -23.02
C GLY A 436 -28.90 29.64 -23.19
N HIS A 437 -29.23 30.89 -22.81
CA HIS A 437 -28.31 31.99 -22.92
C HIS A 437 -27.27 32.00 -21.79
N SER A 438 -26.10 32.56 -22.07
CA SER A 438 -25.02 32.77 -21.10
C SER A 438 -25.44 33.78 -20.04
N PHE A 439 -25.10 33.50 -18.78
CA PHE A 439 -25.37 34.37 -17.63
C PHE A 439 -24.19 34.38 -16.66
N THR A 440 -23.79 35.56 -16.22
CA THR A 440 -22.77 35.71 -15.18
C THR A 440 -23.44 35.78 -13.81
N VAL A 441 -23.18 34.81 -12.94
CA VAL A 441 -23.76 34.75 -11.59
C VAL A 441 -23.25 35.90 -10.74
N PRO A 442 -24.13 36.81 -10.28
CA PRO A 442 -23.72 37.94 -9.45
C PRO A 442 -23.06 37.45 -8.15
N GLY A 443 -22.01 38.14 -7.70
CA GLY A 443 -21.28 37.85 -6.48
C GLY A 443 -20.34 36.62 -6.54
N ILE A 444 -20.59 35.65 -7.45
CA ILE A 444 -19.69 34.52 -7.69
C ILE A 444 -18.75 34.80 -8.87
N GLY A 445 -19.21 35.57 -9.87
CA GLY A 445 -18.46 35.89 -11.05
C GLY A 445 -18.23 34.72 -12.03
N VAL A 446 -19.05 33.66 -11.91
CA VAL A 446 -18.97 32.47 -12.76
C VAL A 446 -19.98 32.59 -13.89
N VAL A 447 -19.56 32.26 -15.11
CA VAL A 447 -20.43 32.16 -16.27
C VAL A 447 -21.11 30.81 -16.30
N THR A 448 -22.40 30.79 -16.46
CA THR A 448 -23.24 29.60 -16.57
C THR A 448 -24.30 29.81 -17.68
N THR A 449 -25.20 28.85 -17.85
CA THR A 449 -26.29 28.93 -18.80
C THR A 449 -27.61 29.05 -18.05
N VAL A 450 -28.48 29.96 -18.49
CA VAL A 450 -29.85 30.09 -18.00
C VAL A 450 -30.61 28.78 -18.21
N ARG A 451 -31.24 28.28 -17.15
CA ARG A 451 -32.09 27.07 -17.20
C ARG A 451 -33.39 27.34 -16.49
N THR A 452 -34.50 26.94 -17.16
CA THR A 452 -35.84 27.06 -16.64
C THR A 452 -36.46 25.68 -16.40
N LYS A 453 -37.53 25.61 -15.60
CA LYS A 453 -38.37 24.42 -15.38
C LYS A 453 -39.80 24.66 -15.84
#